data_9148291c9ac373102620761a11af3f7e
#
_entry.id   9148291c9ac373102620761a11af3f7e
#
_cell.length_a   1.000
_cell.length_b   1.000
_cell.length_c   1.000
_cell.angle_alpha   90.00
_cell.angle_beta   90.00
_cell.angle_gamma   90.00
#
_symmetry.space_group_name_H-M   'P 1'
#
loop_
_entity.id
_entity.type
_entity.pdbx_description
1 polymer ?
#
loop_
_entity_poly.entity_id
_entity_poly.type
_entity_poly.pdbx_seq_one_letter_code
_entity_poly.pdbx_strand_id
1 'polypeptide(L)'
;MDEKYPNCKYELVYLKQTTRGQVETVLQTKHLIRPENVLIIYNIDTHFASTRLKSKILTMKNRNIDGLLGCFESDDDNLSFVELDDTGFVKHVKEKEKISHNASTGLYIFTNAKQFFETGEEMIKKNIKVKNEFYVSEIYNMLLESGGRFEIDMADEFIPLGTPNDIEKFEV
;
A
#
# COMPACT_ATOMS: atom_id res chain seq x y z
N MET A 1 -22.88 -5.40 4.79
CA MET A 1 -22.14 -4.40 3.95
C MET A 1 -23.11 -3.62 3.05
N ASP A 2 -24.13 -4.26 2.52
CA ASP A 2 -25.07 -3.66 1.57
C ASP A 2 -25.96 -2.52 2.14
N GLU A 3 -26.29 -2.56 3.42
CA GLU A 3 -27.08 -1.50 4.05
C GLU A 3 -26.32 -0.19 4.25
N LYS A 4 -25.00 -0.26 4.53
CA LYS A 4 -24.16 0.92 4.77
C LYS A 4 -23.57 1.51 3.49
N TYR A 5 -23.36 0.65 2.46
CA TYR A 5 -22.73 1.03 1.19
C TYR A 5 -23.48 0.43 -0.01
N PRO A 6 -24.75 0.81 -0.26
CA PRO A 6 -25.62 0.14 -1.24
C PRO A 6 -25.15 0.27 -2.69
N ASN A 7 -24.26 1.23 -2.99
CA ASN A 7 -23.70 1.46 -4.32
C ASN A 7 -22.28 0.90 -4.49
N CYS A 8 -21.73 0.22 -3.49
CA CYS A 8 -20.40 -0.37 -3.57
C CYS A 8 -20.50 -1.76 -4.20
N LYS A 9 -19.88 -1.94 -5.35
CA LYS A 9 -19.71 -3.27 -5.96
C LYS A 9 -18.48 -3.92 -5.34
N TYR A 10 -18.64 -5.12 -4.82
CA TYR A 10 -17.54 -5.93 -4.29
C TYR A 10 -17.54 -7.33 -4.88
N GLU A 11 -16.39 -7.95 -4.88
CA GLU A 11 -16.19 -9.33 -5.27
C GLU A 11 -15.28 -10.01 -4.23
N LEU A 12 -15.62 -11.26 -3.86
CA LEU A 12 -14.82 -12.05 -2.92
C LEU A 12 -13.98 -13.06 -3.69
N VAL A 13 -12.67 -12.97 -3.50
CA VAL A 13 -11.71 -13.94 -4.04
C VAL A 13 -11.26 -14.89 -2.95
N TYR A 14 -11.64 -16.15 -3.07
CA TYR A 14 -11.25 -17.19 -2.11
C TYR A 14 -9.91 -17.81 -2.52
N LEU A 15 -8.93 -17.71 -1.65
CA LEU A 15 -7.62 -18.32 -1.85
C LEU A 15 -7.69 -19.82 -1.50
N LYS A 16 -7.16 -20.66 -2.37
CA LYS A 16 -7.09 -22.12 -2.15
C LYS A 16 -6.00 -22.53 -1.17
N GLN A 17 -4.99 -21.65 -1.00
CA GLN A 17 -3.84 -21.86 -0.12
C GLN A 17 -3.28 -20.51 0.33
N THR A 18 -2.51 -20.52 1.39
CA THR A 18 -1.77 -19.34 1.86
C THR A 18 -0.79 -18.90 0.78
N THR A 19 -0.81 -17.61 0.48
CA THR A 19 0.15 -16.97 -0.45
C THR A 19 1.48 -16.68 0.24
N ARG A 20 2.51 -16.43 -0.54
CA ARG A 20 3.87 -16.13 -0.05
C ARG A 20 4.06 -14.64 0.26
N GLY A 21 2.99 -13.89 0.49
CA GLY A 21 3.01 -12.48 0.86
C GLY A 21 1.95 -11.64 0.13
N GLN A 22 1.91 -10.36 0.46
CA GLN A 22 0.89 -9.41 0.03
C GLN A 22 0.78 -9.31 -1.51
N VAL A 23 1.91 -9.20 -2.21
CA VAL A 23 1.94 -9.08 -3.68
C VAL A 23 1.28 -10.29 -4.33
N GLU A 24 1.63 -11.51 -3.91
CA GLU A 24 1.04 -12.73 -4.47
C GLU A 24 -0.47 -12.80 -4.20
N THR A 25 -0.93 -12.29 -3.06
CA THR A 25 -2.36 -12.19 -2.73
C THR A 25 -3.08 -11.24 -3.70
N VAL A 26 -2.54 -10.05 -3.91
CA VAL A 26 -3.15 -9.05 -4.82
C VAL A 26 -3.13 -9.53 -6.27
N LEU A 27 -2.10 -10.26 -6.71
CA LEU A 27 -2.03 -10.84 -8.05
C LEU A 27 -3.19 -11.80 -8.36
N GLN A 28 -3.81 -12.45 -7.34
CA GLN A 28 -4.99 -13.31 -7.56
C GLN A 28 -6.20 -12.52 -8.06
N THR A 29 -6.23 -11.21 -7.86
CA THR A 29 -7.33 -10.31 -8.30
C THR A 29 -7.10 -9.71 -9.69
N LYS A 30 -5.96 -9.96 -10.35
CA LYS A 30 -5.58 -9.34 -11.61
C LYS A 30 -6.66 -9.44 -12.70
N HIS A 31 -7.34 -10.58 -12.77
CA HIS A 31 -8.39 -10.85 -13.77
C HIS A 31 -9.67 -10.04 -13.57
N LEU A 32 -9.86 -9.41 -12.40
CA LEU A 32 -11.04 -8.60 -12.03
C LEU A 32 -10.81 -7.10 -12.24
N ILE A 33 -9.56 -6.68 -12.42
CA ILE A 33 -9.16 -5.28 -12.40
C ILE A 33 -8.68 -4.86 -13.79
N ARG A 34 -9.24 -3.77 -14.31
CA ARG A 34 -8.78 -3.20 -15.59
C ARG A 34 -7.38 -2.58 -15.41
N PRO A 35 -6.45 -2.82 -16.35
CA PRO A 35 -5.07 -2.36 -16.25
C PRO A 35 -4.92 -0.86 -16.05
N GLU A 36 -5.80 -0.06 -16.64
CA GLU A 36 -5.79 1.41 -16.59
C GLU A 36 -6.39 2.03 -15.32
N ASN A 37 -7.04 1.22 -14.49
CA ASN A 37 -7.65 1.69 -13.25
C ASN A 37 -6.58 2.05 -12.21
N VAL A 38 -6.92 3.01 -11.35
CA VAL A 38 -6.20 3.23 -10.10
C VAL A 38 -6.36 1.97 -9.23
N LEU A 39 -5.25 1.44 -8.73
CA LEU A 39 -5.23 0.34 -7.78
C LEU A 39 -4.99 0.88 -6.39
N ILE A 40 -5.90 0.56 -5.47
CA ILE A 40 -5.75 0.85 -4.05
C ILE A 40 -5.67 -0.48 -3.31
N ILE A 41 -4.58 -0.70 -2.59
CA ILE A 41 -4.37 -1.84 -1.71
C ILE A 41 -4.41 -1.32 -0.28
N TYR A 42 -5.19 -1.96 0.56
CA TYR A 42 -5.35 -1.56 1.95
C TYR A 42 -5.35 -2.78 2.88
N ASN A 43 -4.53 -2.71 3.92
CA ASN A 43 -4.49 -3.74 4.95
C ASN A 43 -5.76 -3.63 5.81
N ILE A 44 -6.40 -4.79 6.09
CA ILE A 44 -7.66 -4.82 6.83
C ILE A 44 -7.49 -4.58 8.33
N ASP A 45 -6.28 -4.70 8.84
CA ASP A 45 -5.91 -4.64 10.26
C ASP A 45 -5.45 -3.25 10.72
N THR A 46 -5.83 -2.21 9.99
CA THR A 46 -5.53 -0.82 10.32
C THR A 46 -6.74 0.07 10.09
N HIS A 47 -6.85 1.15 10.85
CA HIS A 47 -7.76 2.26 10.59
C HIS A 47 -6.94 3.55 10.49
N PHE A 48 -7.26 4.39 9.51
CA PHE A 48 -6.68 5.73 9.42
C PHE A 48 -7.69 6.72 8.84
N ALA A 49 -7.47 8.00 9.13
CA ALA A 49 -8.18 9.10 8.50
C ALA A 49 -7.18 10.05 7.83
N SER A 50 -7.54 10.58 6.67
CA SER A 50 -6.80 11.64 5.98
C SER A 50 -7.73 12.56 5.21
N THR A 51 -7.69 13.83 5.55
CA THR A 51 -8.45 14.88 4.87
C THR A 51 -7.90 15.23 3.49
N ARG A 52 -6.63 14.87 3.21
CA ARG A 52 -5.89 15.18 1.98
C ARG A 52 -5.91 14.07 0.93
N LEU A 53 -6.06 12.82 1.36
CA LEU A 53 -5.93 11.62 0.50
C LEU A 53 -6.78 11.71 -0.77
N LYS A 54 -8.07 12.06 -0.63
CA LYS A 54 -8.99 12.15 -1.78
C LYS A 54 -8.49 13.13 -2.84
N SER A 55 -8.04 14.32 -2.45
CA SER A 55 -7.54 15.34 -3.39
C SER A 55 -6.24 14.90 -4.06
N LYS A 56 -5.35 14.23 -3.34
CA LYS A 56 -4.11 13.66 -3.90
C LYS A 56 -4.41 12.61 -4.95
N ILE A 57 -5.29 11.64 -4.66
CA ILE A 57 -5.69 10.59 -5.61
C ILE A 57 -6.26 11.21 -6.90
N LEU A 58 -7.15 12.19 -6.78
CA LEU A 58 -7.79 12.83 -7.93
C LEU A 58 -6.82 13.64 -8.81
N THR A 59 -5.72 14.12 -8.24
CA THR A 59 -4.77 14.98 -8.95
C THR A 59 -3.48 14.27 -9.37
N MET A 60 -3.18 13.06 -8.86
CA MET A 60 -1.89 12.39 -9.08
C MET A 60 -1.56 12.19 -10.57
N LYS A 61 -2.54 11.81 -11.42
CA LYS A 61 -2.32 11.66 -12.87
C LYS A 61 -1.87 12.97 -13.53
N ASN A 62 -2.55 14.08 -13.21
CA ASN A 62 -2.24 15.40 -13.78
C ASN A 62 -0.89 15.93 -13.30
N ARG A 63 -0.40 15.42 -12.15
CA ARG A 63 0.89 15.80 -11.55
C ARG A 63 2.02 14.85 -11.93
N ASN A 64 1.77 13.86 -12.81
CA ASN A 64 2.71 12.81 -13.18
C ASN A 64 3.26 12.05 -11.94
N ILE A 65 2.36 11.68 -11.04
CA ILE A 65 2.64 10.86 -9.86
C ILE A 65 2.14 9.45 -10.14
N ASP A 66 3.02 8.46 -10.00
CA ASP A 66 2.73 7.05 -10.29
C ASP A 66 1.98 6.36 -9.15
N GLY A 67 2.02 6.92 -7.95
CA GLY A 67 1.25 6.42 -6.82
C GLY A 67 1.54 7.14 -5.51
N LEU A 68 0.87 6.68 -4.45
CA LEU A 68 0.94 7.24 -3.10
C LEU A 68 1.13 6.11 -2.08
N LEU A 69 1.84 6.39 -0.98
CA LEU A 69 1.86 5.56 0.22
C LEU A 69 1.19 6.31 1.36
N GLY A 70 0.25 5.67 2.05
CA GLY A 70 -0.26 6.17 3.32
C GLY A 70 0.80 6.03 4.41
N CYS A 71 1.08 7.09 5.14
CA CYS A 71 2.08 7.12 6.21
C CYS A 71 1.56 7.75 7.48
N PHE A 72 2.22 7.49 8.60
CA PHE A 72 2.07 8.14 9.89
C PHE A 72 3.41 8.20 10.60
N GLU A 73 3.54 9.05 11.62
CA GLU A 73 4.79 9.12 12.40
C GLU A 73 4.89 7.94 13.36
N SER A 74 6.00 7.20 13.32
CA SER A 74 6.30 6.10 14.23
C SER A 74 7.80 5.84 14.37
N ASP A 75 8.15 5.25 15.51
CA ASP A 75 9.48 4.76 15.84
C ASP A 75 9.53 3.24 16.02
N ASP A 76 8.45 2.51 15.73
CA ASP A 76 8.36 1.05 15.88
C ASP A 76 9.03 0.34 14.70
N ASP A 77 10.20 -0.25 14.92
CA ASP A 77 11.04 -0.94 13.92
C ASP A 77 10.35 -2.15 13.23
N ASN A 78 9.18 -2.57 13.70
CA ASN A 78 8.43 -3.66 13.08
C ASN A 78 7.58 -3.23 11.86
N LEU A 79 7.56 -1.94 11.55
CA LEU A 79 6.79 -1.36 10.46
C LEU A 79 7.63 -1.23 9.17
N SER A 80 6.95 -0.91 8.07
CA SER A 80 7.60 -0.46 6.84
C SER A 80 7.80 1.05 6.91
N PHE A 81 8.94 1.55 6.45
CA PHE A 81 9.30 2.98 6.50
C PHE A 81 9.57 3.55 5.12
N VAL A 82 9.25 4.83 4.94
CA VAL A 82 9.40 5.56 3.69
C VAL A 82 10.37 6.72 3.87
N GLU A 83 11.50 6.68 3.17
CA GLU A 83 12.45 7.80 3.08
C GLU A 83 12.03 8.72 1.94
N LEU A 84 12.08 10.03 2.17
CA LEU A 84 11.83 11.06 1.17
C LEU A 84 13.15 11.70 0.73
N ASP A 85 13.18 12.15 -0.51
CA ASP A 85 14.25 13.04 -0.99
C ASP A 85 14.04 14.50 -0.56
N ASP A 86 14.99 15.36 -0.89
CA ASP A 86 14.96 16.80 -0.54
C ASP A 86 13.79 17.56 -1.20
N THR A 87 13.11 16.96 -2.17
CA THR A 87 11.95 17.53 -2.88
C THR A 87 10.62 16.99 -2.36
N GLY A 88 10.65 16.06 -1.39
CA GLY A 88 9.47 15.47 -0.76
C GLY A 88 8.87 14.27 -1.51
N PHE A 89 9.58 13.73 -2.52
CA PHE A 89 9.19 12.49 -3.18
C PHE A 89 9.80 11.28 -2.47
N VAL A 90 9.15 10.12 -2.63
CA VAL A 90 9.66 8.86 -2.12
C VAL A 90 10.99 8.53 -2.80
N LYS A 91 12.01 8.34 -1.99
CA LYS A 91 13.35 7.93 -2.40
C LYS A 91 13.57 6.44 -2.21
N HIS A 92 13.06 5.90 -1.10
CA HIS A 92 13.22 4.50 -0.74
C HIS A 92 12.14 4.03 0.21
N VAL A 93 11.81 2.73 0.15
CA VAL A 93 10.89 2.08 1.09
C VAL A 93 11.61 0.88 1.69
N LYS A 94 11.56 0.70 3.00
CA LYS A 94 12.15 -0.43 3.72
C LYS A 94 11.12 -1.16 4.56
N GLU A 95 11.08 -2.46 4.40
CA GLU A 95 10.24 -3.34 5.20
C GLU A 95 10.97 -3.75 6.48
N LYS A 96 10.36 -3.43 7.64
CA LYS A 96 10.88 -3.79 8.97
C LYS A 96 12.32 -3.30 9.22
N GLU A 97 12.62 -2.13 8.74
CA GLU A 97 13.89 -1.43 8.95
C GLU A 97 13.60 0.07 8.99
N LYS A 98 13.87 0.70 10.14
CA LYS A 98 13.60 2.12 10.32
C LYS A 98 14.65 2.97 9.61
N ILE A 99 14.26 3.61 8.52
CA ILE A 99 15.10 4.55 7.73
C ILE A 99 14.62 5.99 7.82
N SER A 100 13.48 6.22 8.47
CA SER A 100 12.84 7.53 8.64
C SER A 100 11.86 7.48 9.82
N HIS A 101 11.01 8.49 9.97
CA HIS A 101 9.85 8.47 10.87
C HIS A 101 8.51 8.25 10.15
N ASN A 102 8.53 8.13 8.80
CA ASN A 102 7.31 7.92 8.02
C ASN A 102 7.02 6.41 7.91
N ALA A 103 6.28 5.88 8.85
CA ALA A 103 5.83 4.49 8.84
C ALA A 103 4.59 4.31 7.94
N SER A 104 4.49 3.18 7.23
CA SER A 104 3.35 2.88 6.37
C SER A 104 2.09 2.54 7.17
N THR A 105 0.95 3.11 6.79
CA THR A 105 -0.38 2.76 7.31
C THR A 105 -0.92 1.45 6.74
N GLY A 106 -0.23 0.82 5.79
CA GLY A 106 -0.75 -0.31 5.02
C GLY A 106 -1.64 0.11 3.83
N LEU A 107 -1.68 1.41 3.51
CA LEU A 107 -2.33 1.92 2.31
C LEU A 107 -1.31 2.13 1.20
N TYR A 108 -1.54 1.51 0.05
CA TYR A 108 -0.71 1.60 -1.13
C TYR A 108 -1.56 1.93 -2.35
N ILE A 109 -1.17 2.93 -3.14
CA ILE A 109 -1.94 3.41 -4.28
C ILE A 109 -1.05 3.50 -5.51
N PHE A 110 -1.49 2.92 -6.61
CA PHE A 110 -0.84 2.98 -7.92
C PHE A 110 -1.78 3.64 -8.93
N THR A 111 -1.25 4.56 -9.72
CA THR A 111 -2.03 5.33 -10.72
C THR A 111 -2.63 4.43 -11.79
N ASN A 112 -2.03 3.28 -12.06
CA ASN A 112 -2.62 2.23 -12.88
C ASN A 112 -2.27 0.83 -12.33
N ALA A 113 -3.24 -0.07 -12.41
CA ALA A 113 -3.09 -1.43 -11.91
C ALA A 113 -2.08 -2.25 -12.74
N LYS A 114 -1.92 -1.95 -14.04
CA LYS A 114 -0.98 -2.64 -14.93
C LYS A 114 0.44 -2.60 -14.36
N GLN A 115 0.88 -1.42 -13.95
CA GLN A 115 2.23 -1.20 -13.41
C GLN A 115 2.50 -2.10 -12.19
N PHE A 116 1.54 -2.16 -11.25
CA PHE A 116 1.63 -3.05 -10.10
C PHE A 116 1.69 -4.53 -10.51
N PHE A 117 0.78 -4.97 -11.39
CA PHE A 117 0.70 -6.38 -11.76
C PHE A 117 1.92 -6.87 -12.53
N GLU A 118 2.43 -6.09 -13.48
CA GLU A 118 3.64 -6.44 -14.25
C GLU A 118 4.87 -6.50 -13.34
N THR A 119 5.05 -5.50 -12.47
CA THR A 119 6.15 -5.48 -11.49
C THR A 119 6.03 -6.60 -10.47
N GLY A 120 4.82 -6.91 -10.00
CA GLY A 120 4.59 -8.01 -9.07
C GLY A 120 4.89 -9.39 -9.67
N GLU A 121 4.53 -9.62 -10.94
CA GLU A 121 4.89 -10.85 -11.66
C GLU A 121 6.41 -10.97 -11.84
N GLU A 122 7.08 -9.86 -12.16
CA GLU A 122 8.54 -9.80 -12.26
C GLU A 122 9.22 -10.08 -10.91
N MET A 123 8.72 -9.47 -9.83
CA MET A 123 9.17 -9.70 -8.47
C MET A 123 9.12 -11.18 -8.09
N ILE A 124 7.99 -11.85 -8.37
CA ILE A 124 7.85 -13.29 -8.11
C ILE A 124 8.81 -14.11 -8.98
N LYS A 125 8.92 -13.79 -10.27
CA LYS A 125 9.81 -14.48 -11.21
C LYS A 125 11.28 -14.37 -10.78
N LYS A 126 11.70 -13.20 -10.32
CA LYS A 126 13.05 -12.94 -9.82
C LYS A 126 13.26 -13.39 -8.37
N ASN A 127 12.20 -13.85 -7.68
CA ASN A 127 12.19 -14.24 -6.27
C ASN A 127 12.73 -13.16 -5.33
N ILE A 128 12.37 -11.89 -5.58
CA ILE A 128 12.76 -10.74 -4.76
C ILE A 128 11.88 -10.75 -3.51
N LYS A 129 12.44 -11.06 -2.36
CA LYS A 129 11.72 -11.20 -1.08
C LYS A 129 12.43 -10.46 0.03
N VAL A 130 11.65 -9.94 0.97
CA VAL A 130 12.13 -9.48 2.28
C VAL A 130 11.60 -10.45 3.33
N LYS A 131 12.46 -10.94 4.23
CA LYS A 131 12.09 -11.91 5.31
C LYS A 131 11.22 -13.08 4.79
N ASN A 132 11.55 -13.61 3.61
CA ASN A 132 10.84 -14.70 2.91
C ASN A 132 9.43 -14.39 2.36
N GLU A 133 9.00 -13.13 2.35
CA GLU A 133 7.69 -12.72 1.85
C GLU A 133 7.80 -11.69 0.71
N PHE A 134 6.76 -11.65 -0.15
CA PHE A 134 6.60 -10.67 -1.22
C PHE A 134 5.78 -9.48 -0.71
N TYR A 135 6.45 -8.43 -0.23
CA TYR A 135 5.81 -7.22 0.28
C TYR A 135 5.50 -6.20 -0.81
N VAL A 136 4.39 -5.47 -0.64
CA VAL A 136 4.02 -4.38 -1.56
C VAL A 136 5.04 -3.23 -1.51
N SER A 137 5.69 -3.00 -0.37
CA SER A 137 6.76 -2.02 -0.22
C SER A 137 7.88 -2.16 -1.25
N GLU A 138 8.26 -3.39 -1.63
CA GLU A 138 9.30 -3.65 -2.62
C GLU A 138 8.87 -3.33 -4.06
N ILE A 139 7.57 -3.35 -4.37
CA ILE A 139 7.07 -2.89 -5.67
C ILE A 139 7.43 -1.42 -5.90
N TYR A 140 7.34 -0.58 -4.86
CA TYR A 140 7.75 0.82 -4.97
C TYR A 140 9.23 0.96 -5.29
N ASN A 141 10.11 0.20 -4.63
CA ASN A 141 11.56 0.23 -4.91
C ASN A 141 11.86 -0.16 -6.36
N MET A 142 11.26 -1.25 -6.87
CA MET A 142 11.43 -1.68 -8.26
C MET A 142 10.93 -0.62 -9.26
N LEU A 143 9.83 0.06 -8.94
CA LEU A 143 9.30 1.13 -9.78
C LEU A 143 10.14 2.41 -9.70
N LEU A 144 10.67 2.77 -8.52
CA LEU A 144 11.61 3.88 -8.34
C LEU A 144 12.88 3.68 -9.17
N GLU A 145 13.43 2.46 -9.20
CA GLU A 145 14.58 2.10 -10.06
C GLU A 145 14.27 2.30 -11.55
N SER A 146 13.01 2.17 -11.95
CA SER A 146 12.54 2.40 -13.32
C SER A 146 12.14 3.85 -13.59
N GLY A 147 12.39 4.79 -12.66
CA GLY A 147 12.09 6.21 -12.78
C GLY A 147 10.68 6.60 -12.34
N GLY A 148 9.96 5.74 -11.64
CA GLY A 148 8.65 6.02 -11.05
C GLY A 148 8.72 7.13 -9.99
N ARG A 149 7.64 7.90 -9.86
CA ARG A 149 7.52 9.03 -8.92
C ARG A 149 6.37 8.80 -7.95
N PHE A 150 6.69 8.79 -6.67
CA PHE A 150 5.72 8.51 -5.61
C PHE A 150 5.76 9.60 -4.54
N GLU A 151 4.59 9.84 -3.93
CA GLU A 151 4.45 10.73 -2.78
C GLU A 151 3.89 9.97 -1.59
N ILE A 152 3.99 10.53 -0.40
CA ILE A 152 3.28 10.02 0.77
C ILE A 152 2.01 10.83 1.04
N ASP A 153 1.08 10.21 1.74
CA ASP A 153 -0.04 10.87 2.38
C ASP A 153 0.04 10.62 3.89
N MET A 154 0.37 11.67 4.66
CA MET A 154 0.41 11.58 6.12
C MET A 154 -1.01 11.50 6.66
N ALA A 155 -1.32 10.44 7.39
CA ALA A 155 -2.59 10.28 8.07
C ALA A 155 -2.76 11.37 9.14
N ASP A 156 -3.99 11.89 9.26
CA ASP A 156 -4.37 12.79 10.36
C ASP A 156 -4.65 11.98 11.64
N GLU A 157 -5.05 10.70 11.46
CA GLU A 157 -5.27 9.72 12.54
C GLU A 157 -4.86 8.33 12.05
N PHE A 158 -4.22 7.53 12.92
CA PHE A 158 -3.88 6.13 12.66
C PHE A 158 -4.12 5.27 13.89
N ILE A 159 -4.81 4.15 13.72
CA ILE A 159 -5.12 3.18 14.77
C ILE A 159 -4.81 1.79 14.26
N PRO A 160 -3.85 1.06 14.87
CA PRO A 160 -3.63 -0.34 14.56
C PRO A 160 -4.81 -1.19 15.09
N LEU A 161 -5.17 -2.23 14.34
CA LEU A 161 -6.22 -3.20 14.68
C LEU A 161 -5.72 -4.65 14.57
N GLY A 162 -4.40 -4.82 14.55
CA GLY A 162 -3.74 -6.11 14.27
C GLY A 162 -3.71 -7.07 15.45
N THR A 163 -3.99 -6.61 16.66
CA THR A 163 -4.00 -7.47 17.87
C THR A 163 -5.30 -7.31 18.66
N PRO A 164 -5.70 -8.30 19.49
CA PRO A 164 -6.87 -8.16 20.35
C PRO A 164 -6.79 -6.92 21.26
N ASN A 165 -5.63 -6.58 21.79
CA ASN A 165 -5.42 -5.40 22.62
C ASN A 165 -5.61 -4.08 21.85
N ASP A 166 -5.32 -4.05 20.55
CA ASP A 166 -5.56 -2.88 19.71
C ASP A 166 -7.06 -2.69 19.49
N ILE A 167 -7.79 -3.78 19.27
CA ILE A 167 -9.26 -3.75 19.08
C ILE A 167 -9.96 -3.28 20.38
N GLU A 168 -9.56 -3.82 21.54
CA GLU A 168 -10.10 -3.38 22.84
C GLU A 168 -9.94 -1.88 23.07
N LYS A 169 -8.81 -1.31 22.67
CA LYS A 169 -8.56 0.14 22.77
C LYS A 169 -9.40 0.98 21.80
N PHE A 170 -9.76 0.42 20.65
CA PHE A 170 -10.55 1.10 19.63
C PHE A 170 -12.05 1.14 19.98
N GLU A 171 -12.56 0.16 20.71
CA GLU A 171 -13.98 0.07 21.10
C GLU A 171 -14.34 0.95 22.31
N VAL A 172 -13.41 1.62 22.97
CA VAL A 172 -13.61 2.53 24.10
C VAL A 172 -13.70 3.97 23.62
#